data_eac8d2f3a5689d74db1c4043ed796959
#
_entry.id   eac8d2f3a5689d74db1c4043ed796959
#
_cell.length_a   1.000
_cell.length_b   1.000
_cell.length_c   1.000
_cell.angle_alpha   90.00
_cell.angle_beta   90.00
_cell.angle_gamma   90.00
#
_symmetry.space_group_name_H-M   'P 1'
#
loop_
_entity.id
_entity.type
_entity.pdbx_description
1 polymer ?
#
loop_
_entity_poly.entity_id
_entity_poly.type
_entity_poly.pdbx_seq_one_letter_code
_entity_poly.pdbx_strand_id
1 'polypeptide(L)'
;KYIKSLTLLMIIFALDFNASVLTEPTSESKDLYPQDILTGNYDDQIDKPSKFLDFNYGDRVASPSQISNAIIAWSKQSNKLKVTEYARSHEGRPLYAIYISSEDNITKLDEIKKDVLMLSDARVTKDSKAKKLIESLPAIAWMAYSIHGNETSGADAALGLIYHLIASNDPEIKNMLASMVIIVDPMMNPDGRDRFTKSLEQY
;
A
#
# COMPACT_ATOMS: atom_id res chain seq x y z
N LYS A 1 -2.44 29.18 -79.14
CA LYS A 1 -1.84 29.40 -77.79
C LYS A 1 -2.43 28.35 -76.87
N TYR A 2 -1.67 27.31 -76.59
CA TYR A 2 -2.09 26.17 -75.77
C TYR A 2 -1.74 26.40 -74.28
N ILE A 3 -2.74 26.41 -73.47
CA ILE A 3 -2.54 26.30 -72.02
C ILE A 3 -2.75 24.85 -71.67
N LYS A 4 -1.63 24.18 -71.33
CA LYS A 4 -1.65 22.80 -70.82
C LYS A 4 -2.12 22.85 -69.36
N SER A 5 -3.26 22.24 -69.12
CA SER A 5 -3.77 21.95 -67.77
C SER A 5 -2.86 20.89 -67.13
N LEU A 6 -2.21 21.27 -66.03
CA LEU A 6 -1.40 20.36 -65.22
C LEU A 6 -2.34 19.79 -64.15
N THR A 7 -2.82 18.59 -64.36
CA THR A 7 -3.61 17.85 -63.36
C THR A 7 -2.63 17.32 -62.30
N LEU A 8 -2.62 17.98 -61.16
CA LEU A 8 -1.88 17.53 -60.00
C LEU A 8 -2.58 16.31 -59.37
N LEU A 9 -2.03 15.13 -59.60
CA LEU A 9 -2.49 13.90 -58.97
C LEU A 9 -2.03 13.91 -57.50
N MET A 10 -2.91 14.30 -56.55
CA MET A 10 -2.69 14.11 -55.14
C MET A 10 -2.84 12.63 -54.81
N ILE A 11 -1.75 11.94 -54.64
CA ILE A 11 -1.73 10.62 -54.01
C ILE A 11 -1.89 10.85 -52.49
N ILE A 12 -3.12 10.67 -52.02
CA ILE A 12 -3.39 10.59 -50.58
C ILE A 12 -2.86 9.23 -50.15
N PHE A 13 -1.69 9.20 -49.52
CA PHE A 13 -1.31 8.08 -48.70
C PHE A 13 -2.22 8.10 -47.48
N ALA A 14 -3.26 7.31 -47.50
CA ALA A 14 -3.96 6.90 -46.31
C ALA A 14 -2.98 6.04 -45.50
N LEU A 15 -2.26 6.66 -44.60
CA LEU A 15 -1.64 5.94 -43.49
C LEU A 15 -2.79 5.38 -42.68
N ASP A 16 -3.09 4.12 -42.88
CA ASP A 16 -3.85 3.34 -41.93
C ASP A 16 -3.04 3.38 -40.59
N PHE A 17 -3.35 4.37 -39.78
CA PHE A 17 -3.05 4.32 -38.37
C PHE A 17 -3.94 3.20 -37.83
N ASN A 18 -3.50 1.96 -37.96
CA ASN A 18 -3.94 0.89 -37.11
C ASN A 18 -3.58 1.38 -35.71
N ALA A 19 -4.54 2.03 -35.03
CA ALA A 19 -4.53 2.09 -33.60
C ALA A 19 -4.34 0.64 -33.19
N SER A 20 -3.12 0.29 -32.82
CA SER A 20 -2.86 -0.99 -32.19
C SER A 20 -3.81 -1.03 -31.01
N VAL A 21 -4.89 -1.74 -31.22
CA VAL A 21 -5.75 -2.21 -30.17
C VAL A 21 -4.82 -2.55 -29.04
N LEU A 22 -5.02 -1.93 -27.88
CA LEU A 22 -4.44 -2.40 -26.64
C LEU A 22 -4.95 -3.84 -26.52
N THR A 23 -4.18 -4.76 -27.08
CA THR A 23 -4.53 -6.17 -27.06
C THR A 23 -4.62 -6.53 -25.59
N GLU A 24 -5.76 -7.06 -25.19
CA GLU A 24 -5.91 -7.78 -23.94
C GLU A 24 -4.62 -8.61 -23.74
N PRO A 25 -4.03 -8.62 -22.54
CA PRO A 25 -2.80 -9.36 -22.31
C PRO A 25 -2.97 -10.78 -22.80
N THR A 26 -2.06 -11.23 -23.66
CA THR A 26 -2.09 -12.58 -24.23
C THR A 26 -2.09 -13.62 -23.09
N SER A 27 -2.60 -14.82 -23.32
CA SER A 27 -2.60 -15.89 -22.31
C SER A 27 -1.20 -16.12 -21.70
N GLU A 28 -0.14 -15.98 -22.49
CA GLU A 28 1.25 -16.06 -22.00
C GLU A 28 1.64 -14.97 -21.02
N SER A 29 1.10 -13.75 -21.14
CA SER A 29 1.35 -12.70 -20.17
C SER A 29 0.57 -12.90 -18.86
N LYS A 30 -0.56 -13.61 -18.90
CA LYS A 30 -1.31 -13.99 -17.70
C LYS A 30 -0.60 -15.08 -16.89
N ASP A 31 0.18 -15.94 -17.54
CA ASP A 31 0.96 -16.99 -16.88
C ASP A 31 2.22 -16.46 -16.19
N LEU A 32 2.76 -15.33 -16.66
CA LEU A 32 3.94 -14.69 -16.08
C LEU A 32 3.62 -13.92 -14.77
N TYR A 33 2.38 -13.49 -14.59
CA TYR A 33 1.92 -12.75 -13.41
C TYR A 33 0.71 -13.48 -12.83
N PRO A 34 0.90 -14.33 -11.80
CA PRO A 34 -0.22 -15.01 -11.14
C PRO A 34 -1.25 -13.96 -10.71
N GLN A 35 -2.49 -14.14 -11.14
CA GLN A 35 -3.58 -13.18 -10.92
C GLN A 35 -3.97 -13.02 -9.44
N ASP A 36 -3.59 -13.99 -8.62
CA ASP A 36 -3.88 -13.96 -7.19
C ASP A 36 -2.59 -13.71 -6.39
N ILE A 37 -2.35 -12.43 -6.11
CA ILE A 37 -1.18 -11.99 -5.34
C ILE A 37 -1.34 -12.38 -3.85
N LEU A 38 -2.59 -12.41 -3.36
CA LEU A 38 -2.91 -12.71 -1.99
C LEU A 38 -3.41 -14.15 -1.89
N THR A 39 -2.46 -15.10 -1.92
CA THR A 39 -2.74 -16.52 -1.74
C THR A 39 -2.57 -16.88 -0.26
N GLY A 40 -3.62 -17.41 0.37
CA GLY A 40 -3.53 -17.82 1.77
C GLY A 40 -4.90 -18.12 2.38
N ASN A 41 -4.88 -18.62 3.62
CA ASN A 41 -6.07 -18.77 4.43
C ASN A 41 -6.29 -17.49 5.24
N TYR A 42 -7.32 -16.73 4.88
CA TYR A 42 -7.66 -15.45 5.50
C TYR A 42 -8.99 -15.50 6.24
N ASP A 43 -9.14 -14.61 7.20
CA ASP A 43 -10.38 -14.37 7.93
C ASP A 43 -11.40 -13.68 7.01
N ASP A 44 -12.53 -14.34 6.77
CA ASP A 44 -13.60 -13.83 5.90
C ASP A 44 -14.34 -12.60 6.46
N GLN A 45 -14.14 -12.27 7.74
CA GLN A 45 -14.71 -11.08 8.36
C GLN A 45 -13.92 -9.81 8.02
N ILE A 46 -12.71 -9.96 7.49
CA ILE A 46 -11.86 -8.86 7.07
C ILE A 46 -11.94 -8.72 5.55
N ASP A 47 -12.45 -7.60 5.10
CA ASP A 47 -12.64 -7.32 3.68
C ASP A 47 -11.31 -7.32 2.91
N LYS A 48 -11.28 -8.04 1.78
CA LYS A 48 -10.13 -8.07 0.87
C LYS A 48 -9.86 -6.69 0.26
N PRO A 49 -8.61 -6.36 -0.12
CA PRO A 49 -8.27 -5.09 -0.77
C PRO A 49 -9.19 -4.75 -1.95
N SER A 50 -9.52 -5.75 -2.80
CA SER A 50 -10.38 -5.56 -3.98
C SER A 50 -11.77 -5.00 -3.67
N LYS A 51 -12.26 -5.10 -2.43
CA LYS A 51 -13.54 -4.49 -2.03
C LYS A 51 -13.50 -2.96 -2.01
N PHE A 52 -12.32 -2.37 -1.84
CA PHE A 52 -12.10 -0.93 -1.77
C PHE A 52 -11.63 -0.34 -3.09
N LEU A 53 -11.37 -1.22 -4.06
CA LEU A 53 -10.92 -0.91 -5.41
C LEU A 53 -12.08 -1.17 -6.38
N ASP A 54 -12.11 -0.50 -7.52
CA ASP A 54 -13.03 -0.76 -8.62
C ASP A 54 -12.44 -1.76 -9.63
N PHE A 55 -11.36 -2.47 -9.20
CA PHE A 55 -10.60 -3.46 -9.97
C PHE A 55 -10.03 -4.54 -9.05
N ASN A 56 -9.50 -5.64 -9.60
CA ASN A 56 -8.81 -6.64 -8.80
C ASN A 56 -7.50 -6.10 -8.25
N TYR A 57 -7.16 -6.46 -7.04
CA TYR A 57 -5.90 -6.03 -6.41
C TYR A 57 -4.70 -6.50 -7.26
N GLY A 58 -3.90 -5.54 -7.67
CA GLY A 58 -2.73 -5.75 -8.54
C GLY A 58 -2.95 -5.42 -10.02
N ASP A 59 -4.21 -5.28 -10.50
CA ASP A 59 -4.46 -4.96 -11.91
C ASP A 59 -4.12 -3.50 -12.25
N ARG A 60 -4.37 -2.60 -11.32
CA ARG A 60 -4.13 -1.16 -11.48
C ARG A 60 -3.64 -0.53 -10.19
N VAL A 61 -3.17 0.72 -10.30
CA VAL A 61 -2.69 1.52 -9.17
C VAL A 61 -3.86 2.06 -8.35
N ALA A 62 -3.87 1.77 -7.05
CA ALA A 62 -4.87 2.31 -6.14
C ALA A 62 -4.70 3.82 -5.91
N SER A 63 -5.80 4.57 -5.90
CA SER A 63 -5.79 5.99 -5.55
C SER A 63 -5.56 6.19 -4.04
N PRO A 64 -5.11 7.39 -3.60
CA PRO A 64 -4.97 7.70 -2.17
C PRO A 64 -6.26 7.51 -1.37
N SER A 65 -7.41 7.82 -1.97
CA SER A 65 -8.71 7.64 -1.34
C SER A 65 -9.08 6.18 -1.16
N GLN A 66 -8.81 5.32 -2.14
CA GLN A 66 -9.06 3.88 -2.03
C GLN A 66 -8.20 3.24 -0.92
N ILE A 67 -6.91 3.60 -0.86
CA ILE A 67 -6.01 3.14 0.21
C ILE A 67 -6.51 3.60 1.58
N SER A 68 -6.86 4.88 1.73
CA SER A 68 -7.38 5.43 2.99
C SER A 68 -8.69 4.75 3.42
N ASN A 69 -9.60 4.49 2.49
CA ASN A 69 -10.87 3.82 2.77
C ASN A 69 -10.66 2.38 3.28
N ALA A 70 -9.72 1.64 2.67
CA ALA A 70 -9.36 0.30 3.14
C ALA A 70 -8.82 0.34 4.58
N ILE A 71 -7.88 1.23 4.87
CA ILE A 71 -7.27 1.39 6.20
C ILE A 71 -8.33 1.69 7.26
N ILE A 72 -9.24 2.63 6.98
CA ILE A 72 -10.32 3.01 7.92
C ILE A 72 -11.32 1.87 8.11
N ALA A 73 -11.63 1.10 7.07
CA ALA A 73 -12.50 -0.05 7.19
C ALA A 73 -11.85 -1.14 8.06
N TRP A 74 -10.60 -1.51 7.79
CA TRP A 74 -9.86 -2.51 8.55
C TRP A 74 -9.66 -2.13 10.02
N SER A 75 -9.54 -0.85 10.33
CA SER A 75 -9.46 -0.39 11.74
C SER A 75 -10.71 -0.69 12.56
N LYS A 76 -11.83 -0.98 11.89
CA LYS A 76 -13.10 -1.38 12.51
C LYS A 76 -13.34 -2.89 12.48
N GLN A 77 -12.61 -3.60 11.63
CA GLN A 77 -12.78 -5.04 11.41
C GLN A 77 -11.77 -5.89 12.16
N SER A 78 -10.65 -5.33 12.60
CA SER A 78 -9.60 -6.10 13.26
C SER A 78 -9.06 -5.41 14.51
N ASN A 79 -8.90 -6.20 15.58
CA ASN A 79 -8.24 -5.75 16.82
C ASN A 79 -6.71 -5.86 16.76
N LYS A 80 -6.16 -6.39 15.64
CA LYS A 80 -4.71 -6.52 15.43
C LYS A 80 -4.06 -5.26 14.89
N LEU A 81 -4.84 -4.21 14.61
CA LEU A 81 -4.28 -2.93 14.16
C LEU A 81 -4.88 -1.74 14.90
N LYS A 82 -4.05 -0.70 15.04
CA LYS A 82 -4.46 0.64 15.49
C LYS A 82 -3.97 1.66 14.46
N VAL A 83 -4.86 2.54 14.03
CA VAL A 83 -4.57 3.60 13.05
C VAL A 83 -4.47 4.94 13.77
N THR A 84 -3.45 5.71 13.45
CA THR A 84 -3.28 7.09 13.93
C THR A 84 -3.04 7.99 12.73
N GLU A 85 -3.90 9.00 12.55
CA GLU A 85 -3.60 10.12 11.66
C GLU A 85 -2.57 11.00 12.38
N TYR A 86 -1.33 11.06 11.86
CA TYR A 86 -0.27 11.81 12.51
C TYR A 86 -0.01 13.18 11.86
N ALA A 87 -0.46 13.37 10.63
CA ALA A 87 -0.32 14.62 9.89
C ALA A 87 -1.31 14.69 8.73
N ARG A 88 -1.32 15.84 8.05
CA ARG A 88 -1.95 16.03 6.75
C ARG A 88 -0.96 16.56 5.74
N SER A 89 -1.11 16.13 4.50
CA SER A 89 -0.33 16.63 3.37
C SER A 89 -0.66 18.10 3.06
N HIS A 90 0.09 18.70 2.13
CA HIS A 90 -0.17 20.05 1.67
C HIS A 90 -1.59 20.23 1.08
N GLU A 91 -2.10 19.22 0.38
CA GLU A 91 -3.46 19.21 -0.18
C GLU A 91 -4.52 18.67 0.80
N GLY A 92 -4.19 18.52 2.09
CA GLY A 92 -5.10 18.13 3.16
C GLY A 92 -5.39 16.64 3.28
N ARG A 93 -4.70 15.76 2.56
CA ARG A 93 -4.87 14.30 2.64
C ARG A 93 -4.25 13.77 3.93
N PRO A 94 -4.91 12.83 4.62
CA PRO A 94 -4.40 12.28 5.85
C PRO A 94 -3.15 11.42 5.63
N LEU A 95 -2.22 11.48 6.58
CA LEU A 95 -1.07 10.59 6.68
C LEU A 95 -1.25 9.70 7.91
N TYR A 96 -1.10 8.39 7.72
CA TYR A 96 -1.41 7.40 8.74
C TYR A 96 -0.17 6.63 9.20
N ALA A 97 -0.04 6.46 10.51
CA ALA A 97 0.77 5.43 11.11
C ALA A 97 -0.15 4.28 11.52
N ILE A 98 0.11 3.09 10.99
CA ILE A 98 -0.68 1.89 11.23
C ILE A 98 0.16 0.94 12.06
N TYR A 99 -0.24 0.70 13.30
CA TYR A 99 0.41 -0.23 14.20
C TYR A 99 -0.26 -1.58 14.04
N ILE A 100 0.51 -2.62 13.72
CA ILE A 100 0.03 -3.98 13.51
C ILE A 100 0.80 -4.91 14.45
N SER A 101 0.07 -5.71 15.24
CA SER A 101 0.63 -6.66 16.19
C SER A 101 -0.44 -7.66 16.64
N SER A 102 -0.13 -8.53 17.61
CA SER A 102 -1.17 -9.29 18.33
C SER A 102 -2.13 -8.35 19.06
N GLU A 103 -3.34 -8.79 19.32
CA GLU A 103 -4.35 -8.00 20.05
C GLU A 103 -3.82 -7.58 21.44
N ASP A 104 -3.09 -8.48 22.10
CA ASP A 104 -2.47 -8.19 23.39
C ASP A 104 -1.47 -7.03 23.32
N ASN A 105 -0.62 -7.00 22.28
CA ASN A 105 0.33 -5.93 22.09
C ASN A 105 -0.38 -4.62 21.68
N ILE A 106 -1.42 -4.69 20.86
CA ILE A 106 -2.21 -3.51 20.46
C ILE A 106 -2.86 -2.86 21.68
N THR A 107 -3.39 -3.64 22.62
CA THR A 107 -3.96 -3.10 23.88
C THR A 107 -2.92 -2.45 24.77
N LYS A 108 -1.66 -2.88 24.70
CA LYS A 108 -0.53 -2.40 25.51
C LYS A 108 0.37 -1.39 24.80
N LEU A 109 -0.03 -0.89 23.62
CA LEU A 109 0.83 -0.01 22.80
C LEU A 109 1.37 1.21 23.56
N ASP A 110 0.60 1.81 24.44
CA ASP A 110 1.04 2.97 25.18
C ASP A 110 2.10 2.60 26.24
N GLU A 111 2.01 1.40 26.84
CA GLU A 111 3.03 0.85 27.74
C GLU A 111 4.31 0.52 26.97
N ILE A 112 4.19 -0.18 25.83
CA ILE A 112 5.29 -0.51 24.94
C ILE A 112 6.01 0.76 24.50
N LYS A 113 5.27 1.79 24.09
CA LYS A 113 5.84 3.10 23.70
C LYS A 113 6.61 3.75 24.85
N LYS A 114 6.06 3.73 26.07
CA LYS A 114 6.72 4.27 27.26
C LYS A 114 8.02 3.53 27.56
N ASP A 115 8.01 2.20 27.45
CA ASP A 115 9.18 1.38 27.73
C ASP A 115 10.27 1.54 26.66
N VAL A 116 9.88 1.68 25.38
CA VAL A 116 10.81 2.04 24.28
C VAL A 116 11.44 3.42 24.52
N LEU A 117 10.65 4.42 24.95
CA LEU A 117 11.17 5.75 25.31
C LEU A 117 12.14 5.67 26.48
N MET A 118 11.91 4.81 27.47
CA MET A 118 12.85 4.59 28.57
C MET A 118 14.16 3.97 28.09
N LEU A 119 14.13 3.04 27.13
CA LEU A 119 15.34 2.46 26.53
C LEU A 119 16.14 3.47 25.71
N SER A 120 15.49 4.46 25.11
CA SER A 120 16.15 5.45 24.26
C SER A 120 16.98 6.47 25.04
N ASP A 121 16.81 6.57 26.37
CA ASP A 121 17.56 7.52 27.20
C ASP A 121 18.35 6.82 28.32
N ALA A 122 19.63 6.54 28.03
CA ALA A 122 20.55 5.91 28.95
C ALA A 122 20.84 6.76 30.22
N ARG A 123 20.48 8.05 30.25
CA ARG A 123 20.67 8.91 31.44
C ARG A 123 19.65 8.60 32.50
N VAL A 124 18.48 8.09 32.13
CA VAL A 124 17.37 7.82 33.07
C VAL A 124 17.16 6.34 33.32
N THR A 125 17.63 5.46 32.41
CA THR A 125 17.43 4.03 32.52
C THR A 125 18.73 3.30 32.87
N LYS A 126 18.77 2.70 34.06
CA LYS A 126 19.91 1.91 34.52
C LYS A 126 20.05 0.59 33.73
N ASP A 127 21.27 0.10 33.55
CA ASP A 127 21.59 -1.12 32.80
C ASP A 127 20.72 -2.33 33.18
N SER A 128 20.51 -2.57 34.46
CA SER A 128 19.69 -3.69 34.94
C SER A 128 18.23 -3.60 34.50
N LYS A 129 17.69 -2.38 34.41
CA LYS A 129 16.33 -2.16 33.89
C LYS A 129 16.30 -2.24 32.37
N ALA A 130 17.29 -1.68 31.68
CA ALA A 130 17.41 -1.75 30.24
C ALA A 130 17.43 -3.20 29.76
N LYS A 131 18.24 -4.09 30.39
CA LYS A 131 18.29 -5.52 30.08
C LYS A 131 16.90 -6.18 30.19
N LYS A 132 16.17 -5.92 31.28
CA LYS A 132 14.80 -6.47 31.44
C LYS A 132 13.84 -5.99 30.37
N LEU A 133 13.90 -4.72 29.99
CA LEU A 133 13.06 -4.16 28.93
C LEU A 133 13.38 -4.77 27.56
N ILE A 134 14.67 -4.95 27.25
CA ILE A 134 15.11 -5.62 26.00
C ILE A 134 14.59 -7.06 25.92
N GLU A 135 14.58 -7.79 27.02
CA GLU A 135 14.09 -9.16 27.07
C GLU A 135 12.56 -9.27 26.97
N SER A 136 11.81 -8.24 27.37
CA SER A 136 10.35 -8.28 27.49
C SER A 136 9.62 -7.54 26.36
N LEU A 137 10.25 -6.57 25.71
CA LEU A 137 9.63 -5.77 24.67
C LEU A 137 9.53 -6.54 23.34
N PRO A 138 8.42 -6.37 22.61
CA PRO A 138 8.35 -6.82 21.23
C PRO A 138 9.36 -6.05 20.37
N ALA A 139 9.86 -6.69 19.33
CA ALA A 139 10.66 -5.99 18.31
C ALA A 139 9.80 -4.97 17.57
N ILE A 140 10.40 -3.82 17.22
CA ILE A 140 9.71 -2.76 16.47
C ILE A 140 10.28 -2.71 15.06
N ALA A 141 9.41 -2.86 14.06
CA ALA A 141 9.74 -2.66 12.66
C ALA A 141 8.93 -1.47 12.11
N TRP A 142 9.61 -0.52 11.48
CA TRP A 142 8.95 0.60 10.79
C TRP A 142 9.15 0.47 9.30
N MET A 143 8.04 0.45 8.57
CA MET A 143 7.98 0.28 7.12
C MET A 143 7.26 1.48 6.51
N ALA A 144 8.04 2.36 5.86
CA ALA A 144 7.54 3.58 5.22
C ALA A 144 7.55 3.42 3.70
N TYR A 145 6.41 3.72 3.06
CA TYR A 145 6.19 3.48 1.64
C TYR A 145 5.85 4.76 0.89
N SER A 146 6.11 4.76 -0.41
CA SER A 146 5.65 5.79 -1.36
C SER A 146 6.06 7.21 -0.97
N ILE A 147 7.34 7.41 -0.66
CA ILE A 147 7.91 8.75 -0.48
C ILE A 147 7.89 9.56 -1.79
N HIS A 148 8.03 8.88 -2.94
CA HIS A 148 7.79 9.43 -4.26
C HIS A 148 6.46 8.90 -4.79
N GLY A 149 5.54 9.81 -5.14
CA GLY A 149 4.17 9.45 -5.50
C GLY A 149 4.04 8.63 -6.79
N ASN A 150 4.98 8.78 -7.72
CA ASN A 150 5.05 8.03 -8.97
C ASN A 150 5.66 6.62 -8.84
N GLU A 151 6.26 6.30 -7.71
CA GLU A 151 6.70 4.94 -7.37
C GLU A 151 5.52 4.16 -6.79
N THR A 152 4.64 3.73 -7.65
CA THR A 152 3.29 3.30 -7.27
C THR A 152 3.25 1.97 -6.53
N SER A 153 4.16 1.04 -6.86
CA SER A 153 4.18 -0.31 -6.28
C SER A 153 4.30 -0.34 -4.75
N GLY A 154 4.99 0.64 -4.15
CA GLY A 154 5.18 0.68 -2.71
C GLY A 154 3.88 0.77 -1.90
N ALA A 155 2.99 1.70 -2.26
CA ALA A 155 1.73 1.87 -1.54
C ALA A 155 0.73 0.74 -1.83
N ASP A 156 0.73 0.19 -3.05
CA ASP A 156 -0.08 -0.99 -3.37
C ASP A 156 0.43 -2.23 -2.62
N ALA A 157 1.75 -2.42 -2.52
CA ALA A 157 2.35 -3.47 -1.70
C ALA A 157 2.01 -3.31 -0.21
N ALA A 158 2.03 -2.07 0.32
CA ALA A 158 1.62 -1.79 1.69
C ALA A 158 0.15 -2.18 1.95
N LEU A 159 -0.75 -1.93 1.00
CA LEU A 159 -2.16 -2.31 1.09
C LEU A 159 -2.30 -3.84 1.24
N GLY A 160 -1.61 -4.61 0.39
CA GLY A 160 -1.59 -6.08 0.48
C GLY A 160 -0.94 -6.60 1.74
N LEU A 161 0.18 -6.00 2.17
CA LEU A 161 0.87 -6.37 3.40
C LEU A 161 -0.01 -6.17 4.63
N ILE A 162 -0.65 -5.01 4.77
CA ILE A 162 -1.56 -4.72 5.90
C ILE A 162 -2.65 -5.79 5.97
N TYR A 163 -3.34 -6.04 4.84
CA TYR A 163 -4.38 -7.08 4.79
C TYR A 163 -3.83 -8.45 5.17
N HIS A 164 -2.69 -8.85 4.59
CA HIS A 164 -2.08 -10.15 4.90
C HIS A 164 -1.78 -10.33 6.39
N LEU A 165 -1.23 -9.31 7.03
CA LEU A 165 -0.87 -9.36 8.45
C LEU A 165 -2.10 -9.45 9.36
N ILE A 166 -3.15 -8.70 9.08
CA ILE A 166 -4.33 -8.64 9.97
C ILE A 166 -5.30 -9.79 9.73
N ALA A 167 -5.42 -10.26 8.49
CA ALA A 167 -6.42 -11.26 8.08
C ALA A 167 -5.87 -12.69 8.07
N SER A 168 -4.55 -12.89 8.04
CA SER A 168 -3.97 -14.24 7.94
C SER A 168 -4.32 -15.13 9.13
N ASN A 169 -4.73 -16.35 8.80
CA ASN A 169 -4.92 -17.46 9.76
C ASN A 169 -3.64 -18.28 9.95
N ASP A 170 -2.56 -17.97 9.25
CA ASP A 170 -1.29 -18.67 9.35
C ASP A 170 -0.69 -18.55 10.76
N PRO A 171 -0.35 -19.69 11.42
CA PRO A 171 0.28 -19.69 12.74
C PRO A 171 1.63 -18.95 12.77
N GLU A 172 2.40 -18.96 11.69
CA GLU A 172 3.68 -18.25 11.65
C GLU A 172 3.48 -16.74 11.72
N ILE A 173 2.49 -16.21 10.98
CA ILE A 173 2.12 -14.79 11.05
C ILE A 173 1.63 -14.42 12.46
N LYS A 174 0.78 -15.26 13.06
CA LYS A 174 0.28 -15.05 14.43
C LYS A 174 1.43 -15.01 15.45
N ASN A 175 2.38 -15.94 15.34
CA ASN A 175 3.58 -16.00 16.21
C ASN A 175 4.49 -14.78 16.01
N MET A 176 4.71 -14.37 14.77
CA MET A 176 5.47 -13.16 14.46
C MET A 176 4.82 -11.93 15.08
N LEU A 177 3.53 -11.73 14.92
CA LEU A 177 2.80 -10.60 15.49
C LEU A 177 2.77 -10.62 17.03
N ALA A 178 2.89 -11.79 17.67
CA ALA A 178 3.01 -11.87 19.13
C ALA A 178 4.36 -11.31 19.63
N SER A 179 5.40 -11.35 18.81
CA SER A 179 6.77 -10.93 19.16
C SER A 179 7.18 -9.57 18.55
N MET A 180 6.34 -8.95 17.72
CA MET A 180 6.66 -7.72 16.99
C MET A 180 5.52 -6.72 17.02
N VAL A 181 5.87 -5.43 16.94
CA VAL A 181 4.97 -4.36 16.52
C VAL A 181 5.49 -3.83 15.19
N ILE A 182 4.69 -3.95 14.15
CA ILE A 182 4.99 -3.44 12.81
C ILE A 182 4.27 -2.11 12.65
N ILE A 183 5.02 -1.05 12.35
CA ILE A 183 4.48 0.28 12.06
C ILE A 183 4.56 0.48 10.56
N VAL A 184 3.40 0.61 9.91
CA VAL A 184 3.31 0.85 8.48
C VAL A 184 2.87 2.29 8.23
N ASP A 185 3.69 3.04 7.49
CA ASP A 185 3.28 4.29 6.85
C ASP A 185 3.04 3.96 5.37
N PRO A 186 1.80 3.76 4.95
CA PRO A 186 1.51 3.14 3.65
C PRO A 186 1.73 4.10 2.49
N MET A 187 1.74 5.42 2.75
CA MET A 187 1.76 6.42 1.68
C MET A 187 2.24 7.77 2.21
N MET A 188 3.58 7.95 2.27
CA MET A 188 4.18 9.19 2.79
C MET A 188 3.92 10.42 1.90
N ASN A 189 3.66 10.23 0.60
CA ASN A 189 3.38 11.31 -0.35
C ASN A 189 2.07 11.09 -1.11
N PRO A 190 0.91 11.26 -0.43
CA PRO A 190 -0.39 11.07 -1.05
C PRO A 190 -0.69 12.08 -2.18
N ASP A 191 -0.16 13.30 -2.11
CA ASP A 191 -0.38 14.32 -3.13
C ASP A 191 0.35 13.98 -4.43
N GLY A 192 1.61 13.54 -4.33
CA GLY A 192 2.38 13.08 -5.48
C GLY A 192 1.74 11.85 -6.13
N ARG A 193 1.23 10.92 -5.31
CA ARG A 193 0.51 9.74 -5.82
C ARG A 193 -0.79 10.13 -6.53
N ASP A 194 -1.60 11.00 -5.96
CA ASP A 194 -2.86 11.45 -6.56
C ASP A 194 -2.66 12.10 -7.92
N ARG A 195 -1.63 12.95 -8.04
CA ARG A 195 -1.27 13.56 -9.33
C ARG A 195 -0.86 12.52 -10.37
N PHE A 196 -0.08 11.53 -9.97
CA PHE A 196 0.37 10.48 -10.88
C PHE A 196 -0.78 9.57 -11.30
N THR A 197 -1.61 9.07 -10.37
CA THR A 197 -2.77 8.22 -10.70
C THR A 197 -3.76 8.93 -11.61
N LYS A 198 -4.07 10.19 -11.35
CA LYS A 198 -4.94 10.99 -12.23
C LYS A 198 -4.35 11.22 -13.63
N SER A 199 -3.03 11.32 -13.75
CA SER A 199 -2.40 11.42 -15.07
C SER A 199 -2.55 10.14 -15.88
N LEU A 200 -2.53 8.96 -15.23
CA LEU A 200 -2.75 7.67 -15.89
C LEU A 200 -4.19 7.45 -16.34
N GLU A 201 -5.17 8.04 -15.63
CA GLU A 201 -6.59 7.94 -16.00
C GLU A 201 -6.97 8.79 -17.23
N GLN A 202 -6.09 9.72 -17.65
CA GLN A 202 -6.33 10.60 -18.79
C GLN A 202 -5.88 10.01 -20.14
N TYR A 203 -5.21 8.88 -20.13
CA TYR A 203 -4.71 8.17 -21.31
C TYR A 203 -5.31 6.77 -21.43
#